data_da3fe1d321a92e30b1af3a59b08587b3
#
_entry.id   da3fe1d321a92e30b1af3a59b08587b3
#
_cell.length_a   1.000
_cell.length_b   1.000
_cell.length_c   1.000
_cell.angle_alpha   90.00
_cell.angle_beta   90.00
_cell.angle_gamma   90.00
#
_symmetry.space_group_name_H-M   'P 1'
#
loop_
_entity.id
_entity.type
_entity.pdbx_description
1 polymer ?
#
loop_
_entity_poly.entity_id
_entity_poly.type
_entity_poly.pdbx_seq_one_letter_code
_entity_poly.pdbx_strand_id
1 'polypeptide(L)'
;MSKLIIIQGPTASGKSSLSLEIAMKLGAPIISADSRQFYKELSIGTAKPSEKEQQMATHYFVDSHSIHDLTITSAEFMKLGRQKITQLFNEGNEYVVVTGGSGMFIDALIDGLHPSPSDASVRSDLNNEWKNKGIDILLEELKNKDLSTYDHIDVNNPMRILRALEVIRVSGKTLGEIRKQEKIKIDHPHLRFGIKWNRQDLYDRINTRVNEMINEGLLDEVKSLPLKKNILIQNTVGYKEWISYFENGMSFEDTIAMIQKNSRNYGK
;
A
#
# COMPACT_ATOMS: atom_id res chain seq x y z
N MET A 1 30.57 1.49 2.77
CA MET A 1 29.54 2.48 2.36
C MET A 1 28.22 1.74 2.32
N SER A 2 27.30 2.07 3.22
CA SER A 2 26.03 1.36 3.38
C SER A 2 25.11 1.56 2.17
N LYS A 3 24.39 0.51 1.75
CA LYS A 3 23.58 0.51 0.51
C LYS A 3 22.19 -0.07 0.73
N LEU A 4 21.19 0.49 0.05
CA LEU A 4 19.86 -0.10 -0.04
C LEU A 4 19.74 -0.97 -1.29
N ILE A 5 19.08 -2.12 -1.13
CA ILE A 5 18.70 -3.01 -2.23
C ILE A 5 17.17 -3.03 -2.28
N ILE A 6 16.59 -2.48 -3.34
CA ILE A 6 15.16 -2.33 -3.47
C ILE A 6 14.65 -3.34 -4.48
N ILE A 7 13.72 -4.20 -4.06
CA ILE A 7 13.11 -5.23 -4.89
C ILE A 7 11.61 -4.96 -4.96
N GLN A 8 11.14 -4.59 -6.13
CA GLN A 8 9.75 -4.28 -6.38
C GLN A 8 9.15 -5.15 -7.49
N GLY A 9 7.86 -5.32 -7.46
CA GLY A 9 7.13 -6.09 -8.46
C GLY A 9 5.69 -6.31 -8.06
N PRO A 10 4.85 -6.79 -8.98
CA PRO A 10 3.46 -7.09 -8.68
C PRO A 10 3.31 -8.20 -7.65
N THR A 11 2.10 -8.39 -7.14
CA THR A 11 1.79 -9.57 -6.32
C THR A 11 2.10 -10.85 -7.09
N ALA A 12 2.47 -11.91 -6.39
CA ALA A 12 2.86 -13.22 -6.96
C ALA A 12 4.08 -13.21 -7.90
N SER A 13 4.87 -12.12 -7.97
CA SER A 13 6.04 -12.05 -8.84
C SER A 13 7.28 -12.78 -8.31
N GLY A 14 7.29 -13.26 -7.05
CA GLY A 14 8.44 -13.90 -6.42
C GLY A 14 9.38 -12.93 -5.70
N LYS A 15 8.99 -11.67 -5.54
CA LYS A 15 9.82 -10.66 -4.85
C LYS A 15 10.21 -11.05 -3.42
N SER A 16 9.29 -11.66 -2.65
CA SER A 16 9.55 -12.04 -1.24
C SER A 16 10.64 -13.09 -1.15
N SER A 17 10.55 -14.16 -1.95
CA SER A 17 11.58 -15.21 -1.98
C SER A 17 12.94 -14.69 -2.42
N LEU A 18 12.99 -13.85 -3.46
CA LEU A 18 14.22 -13.21 -3.92
C LEU A 18 14.82 -12.29 -2.86
N SER A 19 13.97 -11.51 -2.19
CA SER A 19 14.40 -10.59 -1.12
C SER A 19 14.97 -11.36 0.07
N LEU A 20 14.34 -12.47 0.46
CA LEU A 20 14.83 -13.32 1.52
C LEU A 20 16.18 -13.96 1.16
N GLU A 21 16.32 -14.49 -0.05
CA GLU A 21 17.59 -15.07 -0.52
C GLU A 21 18.73 -14.04 -0.50
N ILE A 22 18.49 -12.83 -0.99
CA ILE A 22 19.48 -11.75 -0.98
C ILE A 22 19.79 -11.33 0.46
N ALA A 23 18.78 -11.18 1.31
CA ALA A 23 18.97 -10.81 2.70
C ALA A 23 19.83 -11.81 3.46
N MET A 24 19.57 -13.12 3.28
CA MET A 24 20.36 -14.20 3.87
C MET A 24 21.83 -14.18 3.40
N LYS A 25 22.04 -14.00 2.10
CA LYS A 25 23.40 -13.97 1.52
C LYS A 25 24.23 -12.78 2.01
N LEU A 26 23.57 -11.66 2.31
CA LEU A 26 24.22 -10.43 2.73
C LEU A 26 24.17 -10.18 4.25
N GLY A 27 23.52 -11.06 5.00
CA GLY A 27 23.26 -10.82 6.44
C GLY A 27 22.44 -9.54 6.67
N ALA A 28 21.54 -9.19 5.74
CA ALA A 28 20.85 -7.91 5.74
C ALA A 28 19.44 -8.04 6.31
N PRO A 29 18.95 -7.04 7.07
CA PRO A 29 17.54 -6.96 7.44
C PRO A 29 16.66 -6.57 6.25
N ILE A 30 15.38 -6.93 6.32
CA ILE A 30 14.35 -6.63 5.32
C ILE A 30 13.38 -5.60 5.86
N ILE A 31 13.08 -4.58 5.07
CA ILE A 31 11.98 -3.62 5.29
C ILE A 31 10.85 -3.95 4.32
N SER A 32 9.70 -4.36 4.85
CA SER A 32 8.49 -4.56 4.04
C SER A 32 7.86 -3.22 3.67
N ALA A 33 7.75 -2.95 2.37
CA ALA A 33 7.02 -1.83 1.80
C ALA A 33 5.67 -2.30 1.22
N ASP A 34 4.98 -3.17 1.93
CA ASP A 34 3.63 -3.63 1.59
C ASP A 34 2.62 -3.01 2.56
N SER A 35 1.70 -2.21 2.04
CA SER A 35 0.74 -1.43 2.86
C SER A 35 -0.28 -2.29 3.62
N ARG A 36 -0.26 -3.61 3.46
CA ARG A 36 -1.18 -4.53 4.13
C ARG A 36 -0.49 -5.46 5.12
N GLN A 37 0.78 -5.76 4.91
CA GLN A 37 1.55 -6.62 5.81
C GLN A 37 1.89 -5.98 7.16
N PHE A 38 1.65 -4.68 7.33
CA PHE A 38 1.77 -4.00 8.62
C PHE A 38 0.85 -4.56 9.69
N TYR A 39 -0.36 -5.02 9.29
CA TYR A 39 -1.46 -5.31 10.22
C TYR A 39 -1.44 -6.76 10.66
N LYS A 40 -1.36 -6.99 11.98
CA LYS A 40 -1.25 -8.31 12.61
C LYS A 40 -2.35 -9.27 12.20
N GLU A 41 -3.56 -8.74 12.04
CA GLU A 41 -4.77 -9.53 11.79
C GLU A 41 -4.92 -9.95 10.31
N LEU A 42 -4.12 -9.40 9.39
CA LEU A 42 -4.18 -9.69 7.96
C LEU A 42 -2.97 -10.52 7.55
N SER A 43 -3.03 -11.85 7.65
CA SER A 43 -1.88 -12.73 7.44
C SER A 43 -1.94 -13.47 6.09
N ILE A 44 -2.89 -14.39 5.95
CA ILE A 44 -3.00 -15.25 4.76
C ILE A 44 -3.29 -14.40 3.51
N GLY A 45 -4.33 -13.56 3.57
CA GLY A 45 -4.75 -12.78 2.40
C GLY A 45 -3.75 -11.71 1.95
N THR A 46 -2.76 -11.37 2.78
CA THR A 46 -1.64 -10.47 2.42
C THR A 46 -0.38 -11.21 2.03
N ALA A 47 -0.37 -12.55 2.17
CA ALA A 47 0.79 -13.41 2.02
C ALA A 47 2.02 -12.86 2.75
N LYS A 48 1.88 -12.65 4.03
CA LYS A 48 2.98 -12.29 4.91
C LYS A 48 4.09 -13.32 4.86
N PRO A 49 5.34 -12.91 5.13
CA PRO A 49 6.41 -13.85 5.42
C PRO A 49 6.00 -14.77 6.59
N SER A 50 6.17 -16.07 6.41
CA SER A 50 5.94 -17.06 7.45
C SER A 50 6.89 -16.85 8.62
N GLU A 51 6.58 -17.40 9.79
CA GLU A 51 7.47 -17.36 10.96
C GLU A 51 8.86 -17.92 10.63
N LYS A 52 8.91 -18.99 9.84
CA LYS A 52 10.19 -19.59 9.37
C LYS A 52 10.99 -18.58 8.53
N GLU A 53 10.37 -17.88 7.61
CA GLU A 53 11.04 -16.86 6.79
C GLU A 53 11.50 -15.67 7.63
N GLN A 54 10.71 -15.27 8.63
CA GLN A 54 11.08 -14.20 9.57
C GLN A 54 12.23 -14.60 10.50
N GLN A 55 12.40 -15.89 10.80
CA GLN A 55 13.56 -16.41 11.52
C GLN A 55 14.84 -16.45 10.66
N MET A 56 14.71 -16.58 9.33
CA MET A 56 15.84 -16.61 8.41
C MET A 56 16.45 -15.22 8.16
N ALA A 57 15.66 -14.18 8.23
CA ALA A 57 16.09 -12.78 8.16
C ALA A 57 15.14 -11.88 8.96
N THR A 58 15.68 -10.88 9.62
CA THR A 58 14.85 -9.91 10.38
C THR A 58 13.99 -9.08 9.44
N HIS A 59 12.66 -9.11 9.66
CA HIS A 59 11.70 -8.31 8.91
C HIS A 59 11.18 -7.15 9.76
N TYR A 60 11.17 -5.96 9.17
CA TYR A 60 10.57 -4.77 9.75
C TYR A 60 9.31 -4.36 8.99
N PHE A 61 8.35 -3.80 9.69
CA PHE A 61 7.04 -3.38 9.17
C PHE A 61 6.17 -4.56 8.71
N VAL A 62 6.40 -5.73 9.30
CA VAL A 62 5.48 -6.87 9.30
C VAL A 62 4.90 -6.95 10.70
N ASP A 63 3.61 -7.17 10.85
CA ASP A 63 2.90 -7.30 12.15
C ASP A 63 3.14 -6.15 13.14
N SER A 64 3.46 -4.97 12.64
CA SER A 64 3.85 -3.83 13.45
C SER A 64 2.68 -2.97 13.96
N HIS A 65 1.48 -3.16 13.39
CA HIS A 65 0.27 -2.40 13.70
C HIS A 65 -0.94 -3.32 13.80
N SER A 66 -2.02 -2.83 14.43
CA SER A 66 -3.34 -3.46 14.41
C SER A 66 -4.24 -2.78 13.38
N ILE A 67 -5.22 -3.52 12.86
CA ILE A 67 -6.29 -2.93 12.00
C ILE A 67 -7.12 -1.87 12.75
N HIS A 68 -7.02 -1.79 14.07
CA HIS A 68 -7.67 -0.78 14.90
C HIS A 68 -6.87 0.50 15.06
N ASP A 69 -5.60 0.49 14.65
CA ASP A 69 -4.75 1.67 14.64
C ASP A 69 -5.08 2.58 13.45
N LEU A 70 -4.52 3.77 13.45
CA LEU A 70 -4.61 4.65 12.28
C LEU A 70 -3.95 3.98 11.07
N THR A 71 -4.58 4.12 9.91
CA THR A 71 -4.05 3.57 8.66
C THR A 71 -2.72 4.23 8.31
N ILE A 72 -1.68 3.41 8.12
CA ILE A 72 -0.36 3.88 7.71
C ILE A 72 -0.43 4.48 6.30
N THR A 73 -0.08 5.74 6.22
CA THR A 73 0.03 6.48 4.96
C THR A 73 1.42 6.34 4.35
N SER A 74 1.56 6.68 3.06
CA SER A 74 2.88 6.71 2.41
C SER A 74 3.82 7.74 3.05
N ALA A 75 3.29 8.81 3.63
CA ALA A 75 4.07 9.81 4.34
C ALA A 75 4.60 9.29 5.69
N GLU A 76 3.75 8.59 6.45
CA GLU A 76 4.17 7.94 7.69
C GLU A 76 5.18 6.82 7.43
N PHE A 77 4.91 5.97 6.43
CA PHE A 77 5.87 4.94 6.05
C PHE A 77 7.22 5.55 5.64
N MET A 78 7.22 6.61 4.83
CA MET A 78 8.45 7.33 4.47
C MET A 78 9.22 7.77 5.71
N LYS A 79 8.56 8.39 6.68
CA LYS A 79 9.18 8.85 7.92
C LYS A 79 9.75 7.69 8.73
N LEU A 80 8.92 6.71 9.05
CA LEU A 80 9.31 5.55 9.87
C LEU A 80 10.36 4.68 9.18
N GLY A 81 10.20 4.45 7.87
CA GLY A 81 11.13 3.66 7.06
C GLY A 81 12.51 4.28 6.98
N ARG A 82 12.59 5.61 6.75
CA ARG A 82 13.88 6.33 6.74
C ARG A 82 14.55 6.33 8.10
N GLN A 83 13.80 6.53 9.17
CA GLN A 83 14.32 6.42 10.55
C GLN A 83 14.88 5.02 10.81
N LYS A 84 14.16 3.97 10.41
CA LYS A 84 14.61 2.59 10.57
C LYS A 84 15.87 2.30 9.73
N ILE A 85 15.93 2.75 8.49
CA ILE A 85 17.12 2.60 7.63
C ILE A 85 18.34 3.27 8.27
N THR A 86 18.21 4.50 8.74
CA THR A 86 19.29 5.23 9.43
C THR A 86 19.74 4.49 10.68
N GLN A 87 18.79 4.00 11.49
CA GLN A 87 19.10 3.19 12.67
C GLN A 87 19.92 1.95 12.30
N LEU A 88 19.45 1.16 11.31
CA LEU A 88 20.11 -0.08 10.89
C LEU A 88 21.52 0.15 10.38
N PHE A 89 21.76 1.22 9.63
CA PHE A 89 23.09 1.56 9.17
C PHE A 89 24.01 2.00 10.32
N ASN A 90 23.48 2.74 11.31
CA ASN A 90 24.21 3.11 12.51
C ASN A 90 24.54 1.87 13.40
N GLU A 91 23.74 0.84 13.36
CA GLU A 91 23.99 -0.45 14.02
C GLU A 91 25.04 -1.31 13.28
N GLY A 92 25.59 -0.83 12.16
CA GLY A 92 26.68 -1.48 11.42
C GLY A 92 26.25 -2.37 10.27
N ASN A 93 24.96 -2.38 9.89
CA ASN A 93 24.54 -3.12 8.71
C ASN A 93 25.13 -2.49 7.45
N GLU A 94 25.77 -3.28 6.58
CA GLU A 94 26.26 -2.79 5.28
C GLU A 94 25.14 -2.66 4.25
N TYR A 95 24.12 -3.52 4.36
CA TYR A 95 23.00 -3.59 3.44
C TYR A 95 21.68 -3.60 4.18
N VAL A 96 20.65 -3.00 3.58
CA VAL A 96 19.25 -3.12 3.97
C VAL A 96 18.44 -3.44 2.72
N VAL A 97 17.66 -4.50 2.76
CA VAL A 97 16.76 -4.89 1.66
C VAL A 97 15.40 -4.24 1.88
N VAL A 98 14.87 -3.54 0.88
CA VAL A 98 13.51 -2.99 0.88
C VAL A 98 12.69 -3.77 -0.15
N THR A 99 11.59 -4.36 0.25
CA THR A 99 10.74 -5.15 -0.67
C THR A 99 9.27 -4.84 -0.49
N GLY A 100 8.49 -4.83 -1.56
CA GLY A 100 7.05 -4.65 -1.47
C GLY A 100 6.34 -4.51 -2.80
N GLY A 101 5.01 -4.64 -2.74
CA GLY A 101 4.10 -4.41 -3.86
C GLY A 101 3.58 -2.98 -3.94
N SER A 102 3.75 -2.18 -2.90
CA SER A 102 3.22 -0.82 -2.83
C SER A 102 4.22 0.17 -3.44
N GLY A 103 4.17 0.36 -4.76
CA GLY A 103 5.07 1.27 -5.47
C GLY A 103 5.08 2.68 -4.87
N MET A 104 3.90 3.20 -4.47
CA MET A 104 3.80 4.51 -3.81
C MET A 104 4.60 4.57 -2.49
N PHE A 105 4.68 3.48 -1.72
CA PHE A 105 5.45 3.43 -0.48
C PHE A 105 6.95 3.43 -0.78
N ILE A 106 7.38 2.66 -1.77
CA ILE A 106 8.78 2.62 -2.21
C ILE A 106 9.20 3.98 -2.79
N ASP A 107 8.39 4.57 -3.66
CA ASP A 107 8.67 5.89 -4.24
C ASP A 107 8.73 6.98 -3.16
N ALA A 108 7.79 6.97 -2.19
CA ALA A 108 7.83 7.88 -1.06
C ALA A 108 9.10 7.71 -0.22
N LEU A 109 9.49 6.46 0.08
CA LEU A 109 10.68 6.15 0.87
C LEU A 109 11.95 6.69 0.21
N ILE A 110 12.11 6.45 -1.09
CA ILE A 110 13.35 6.74 -1.84
C ILE A 110 13.34 8.17 -2.40
N ASP A 111 12.35 8.49 -3.21
CA ASP A 111 12.28 9.75 -3.94
C ASP A 111 11.69 10.90 -3.09
N GLY A 112 11.05 10.56 -1.96
CA GLY A 112 10.34 11.51 -1.13
C GLY A 112 8.96 11.88 -1.67
N LEU A 113 8.24 12.62 -0.86
CA LEU A 113 6.94 13.17 -1.22
C LEU A 113 7.06 14.69 -1.31
N HIS A 114 6.22 15.29 -2.16
CA HIS A 114 6.02 16.73 -2.08
C HIS A 114 5.41 17.07 -0.72
N PRO A 115 5.84 18.18 -0.09
CA PRO A 115 5.30 18.60 1.21
C PRO A 115 3.84 19.02 1.07
N SER A 116 2.97 18.05 1.10
CA SER A 116 1.53 18.20 0.86
C SER A 116 0.81 18.19 2.21
N PRO A 117 0.31 19.34 2.67
CA PRO A 117 -0.32 19.45 3.97
C PRO A 117 -1.59 18.60 4.06
N SER A 118 -1.90 18.15 5.26
CA SER A 118 -3.14 17.42 5.57
C SER A 118 -3.67 17.86 6.92
N ASP A 119 -4.99 17.87 7.04
CA ASP A 119 -5.68 18.16 8.28
C ASP A 119 -6.90 17.25 8.43
N ALA A 120 -7.00 16.56 9.57
CA ALA A 120 -8.03 15.57 9.81
C ALA A 120 -9.44 16.21 9.90
N SER A 121 -9.56 17.43 10.40
CA SER A 121 -10.83 18.14 10.48
C SER A 121 -11.31 18.54 9.09
N VAL A 122 -10.44 19.14 8.28
CA VAL A 122 -10.74 19.49 6.89
C VAL A 122 -11.12 18.27 6.07
N ARG A 123 -10.43 17.14 6.30
CA ARG A 123 -10.75 15.86 5.65
C ARG A 123 -12.11 15.33 6.06
N SER A 124 -12.45 15.43 7.35
CA SER A 124 -13.76 15.05 7.86
C SER A 124 -14.87 15.90 7.24
N ASP A 125 -14.69 17.22 7.18
CA ASP A 125 -15.64 18.15 6.60
C ASP A 125 -15.88 17.85 5.11
N LEU A 126 -14.82 17.63 4.34
CA LEU A 126 -14.92 17.24 2.93
C LEU A 126 -15.68 15.91 2.74
N ASN A 127 -15.44 14.92 3.61
CA ASN A 127 -16.18 13.67 3.57
C ASN A 127 -17.67 13.87 3.89
N ASN A 128 -18.01 14.73 4.85
CA ASN A 128 -19.38 15.05 5.21
C ASN A 128 -20.07 15.83 4.08
N GLU A 129 -19.40 16.79 3.46
CA GLU A 129 -19.92 17.50 2.29
C GLU A 129 -20.20 16.55 1.13
N TRP A 130 -19.27 15.65 0.83
CA TRP A 130 -19.48 14.64 -0.20
C TRP A 130 -20.70 13.75 0.08
N LYS A 131 -20.83 13.24 1.31
CA LYS A 131 -21.95 12.37 1.70
C LYS A 131 -23.30 13.08 1.63
N ASN A 132 -23.34 14.37 2.01
CA ASN A 132 -24.59 15.12 2.14
C ASN A 132 -25.00 15.85 0.85
N LYS A 133 -24.04 16.29 0.04
CA LYS A 133 -24.28 17.16 -1.11
C LYS A 133 -23.86 16.54 -2.46
N GLY A 134 -23.21 15.37 -2.43
CA GLY A 134 -22.69 14.72 -3.63
C GLY A 134 -21.29 15.24 -4.02
N ILE A 135 -20.70 14.59 -5.03
CA ILE A 135 -19.33 14.90 -5.49
C ILE A 135 -19.29 16.15 -6.39
N ASP A 136 -20.39 16.49 -7.05
CA ASP A 136 -20.43 17.55 -8.07
C ASP A 136 -20.08 18.92 -7.50
N ILE A 137 -20.54 19.22 -6.27
CA ILE A 137 -20.21 20.48 -5.59
C ILE A 137 -18.70 20.59 -5.32
N LEU A 138 -18.07 19.48 -4.95
CA LEU A 138 -16.65 19.43 -4.71
C LEU A 138 -15.83 19.53 -6.02
N LEU A 139 -16.34 18.97 -7.11
CA LEU A 139 -15.77 19.13 -8.43
C LEU A 139 -15.83 20.58 -8.91
N GLU A 140 -16.95 21.26 -8.68
CA GLU A 140 -17.09 22.68 -9.00
C GLU A 140 -16.15 23.56 -8.18
N GLU A 141 -16.02 23.28 -6.87
CA GLU A 141 -15.01 23.97 -6.04
C GLU A 141 -13.60 23.74 -6.56
N LEU A 142 -13.24 22.50 -6.92
CA LEU A 142 -11.92 22.19 -7.46
C LEU A 142 -11.68 22.93 -8.78
N LYS A 143 -12.67 22.94 -9.68
CA LYS A 143 -12.61 23.66 -10.95
C LYS A 143 -12.34 25.15 -10.76
N ASN A 144 -13.00 25.76 -9.79
CA ASN A 144 -12.85 27.19 -9.50
C ASN A 144 -11.51 27.53 -8.84
N LYS A 145 -10.96 26.62 -8.00
CA LYS A 145 -9.73 26.87 -7.24
C LYS A 145 -8.46 26.37 -7.93
N ASP A 146 -8.54 25.31 -8.72
CA ASP A 146 -7.41 24.69 -9.43
C ASP A 146 -7.88 24.01 -10.73
N LEU A 147 -8.16 24.85 -11.73
CA LEU A 147 -8.60 24.39 -13.05
C LEU A 147 -7.59 23.40 -13.67
N SER A 148 -6.30 23.66 -13.49
CA SER A 148 -5.25 22.78 -14.04
C SER A 148 -5.32 21.36 -13.45
N THR A 149 -5.58 21.23 -12.15
CA THR A 149 -5.79 19.92 -11.54
C THR A 149 -7.11 19.30 -11.97
N TYR A 150 -8.19 20.11 -12.07
CA TYR A 150 -9.50 19.63 -12.50
C TYR A 150 -9.45 19.00 -13.91
N ASP A 151 -8.75 19.60 -14.85
CA ASP A 151 -8.65 19.13 -16.25
C ASP A 151 -7.92 17.77 -16.39
N HIS A 152 -7.12 17.40 -15.39
CA HIS A 152 -6.31 16.18 -15.43
C HIS A 152 -6.66 15.13 -14.38
N ILE A 153 -7.55 15.47 -13.43
CA ILE A 153 -7.92 14.55 -12.37
C ILE A 153 -8.95 13.53 -12.86
N ASP A 154 -8.84 12.30 -12.36
CA ASP A 154 -9.89 11.31 -12.57
C ASP A 154 -11.13 11.69 -11.75
N VAL A 155 -12.13 12.27 -12.41
CA VAL A 155 -13.39 12.74 -11.79
C VAL A 155 -14.22 11.60 -11.20
N ASN A 156 -13.97 10.35 -11.63
CA ASN A 156 -14.62 9.16 -11.08
C ASN A 156 -13.95 8.66 -9.80
N ASN A 157 -12.90 9.34 -9.34
CA ASN A 157 -12.18 8.97 -8.12
C ASN A 157 -12.37 10.02 -7.02
N PRO A 158 -13.40 9.89 -6.17
CA PRO A 158 -13.68 10.85 -5.11
C PRO A 158 -12.50 11.09 -4.18
N MET A 159 -11.71 10.05 -3.88
CA MET A 159 -10.57 10.18 -2.97
C MET A 159 -9.49 11.12 -3.50
N ARG A 160 -9.30 11.17 -4.82
CA ARG A 160 -8.36 12.12 -5.45
C ARG A 160 -8.91 13.55 -5.38
N ILE A 161 -10.20 13.74 -5.61
CA ILE A 161 -10.87 15.03 -5.52
C ILE A 161 -10.79 15.59 -4.10
N LEU A 162 -11.18 14.77 -3.10
CA LEU A 162 -11.11 15.10 -1.68
C LEU A 162 -9.66 15.46 -1.28
N ARG A 163 -8.67 14.72 -1.78
CA ARG A 163 -7.27 15.02 -1.48
C ARG A 163 -6.81 16.34 -2.10
N ALA A 164 -7.22 16.63 -3.31
CA ALA A 164 -6.90 17.90 -3.97
C ALA A 164 -7.46 19.07 -3.17
N LEU A 165 -8.74 19.01 -2.80
CA LEU A 165 -9.39 20.04 -2.01
C LEU A 165 -8.86 20.18 -0.59
N GLU A 166 -8.51 19.05 0.07
CA GLU A 166 -7.85 19.09 1.37
C GLU A 166 -6.57 19.93 1.31
N VAL A 167 -5.71 19.66 0.33
CA VAL A 167 -4.47 20.43 0.14
C VAL A 167 -4.76 21.91 -0.07
N ILE A 168 -5.71 22.23 -0.94
CA ILE A 168 -6.07 23.61 -1.25
C ILE A 168 -6.66 24.31 0.00
N ARG A 169 -7.58 23.66 0.72
CA ARG A 169 -8.22 24.26 1.89
C ARG A 169 -7.25 24.48 3.05
N VAL A 170 -6.26 23.57 3.23
CA VAL A 170 -5.27 23.66 4.30
C VAL A 170 -4.17 24.66 3.98
N SER A 171 -3.69 24.72 2.73
CA SER A 171 -2.52 25.52 2.38
C SER A 171 -2.81 26.79 1.60
N GLY A 172 -3.99 26.91 1.03
CA GLY A 172 -4.31 27.99 0.07
C GLY A 172 -3.61 27.85 -1.28
N LYS A 173 -2.85 26.76 -1.52
CA LYS A 173 -2.06 26.53 -2.72
C LYS A 173 -2.69 25.43 -3.58
N THR A 174 -2.56 25.56 -4.90
CA THR A 174 -2.96 24.51 -5.85
C THR A 174 -2.05 23.28 -5.75
N LEU A 175 -2.54 22.13 -6.21
CA LEU A 175 -1.68 20.93 -6.29
C LEU A 175 -0.48 21.13 -7.23
N GLY A 176 -0.66 21.94 -8.27
CA GLY A 176 0.42 22.29 -9.19
C GLY A 176 1.56 23.05 -8.49
N GLU A 177 1.23 24.01 -7.61
CA GLU A 177 2.20 24.74 -6.80
C GLU A 177 2.91 23.84 -5.79
N ILE A 178 2.18 22.93 -5.14
CA ILE A 178 2.78 21.95 -4.23
C ILE A 178 3.75 21.01 -4.97
N ARG A 179 3.38 20.56 -6.17
CA ARG A 179 4.22 19.66 -7.00
C ARG A 179 5.49 20.31 -7.54
N LYS A 180 5.56 21.63 -7.57
CA LYS A 180 6.80 22.37 -7.93
C LYS A 180 7.82 22.40 -6.79
N GLN A 181 7.42 22.09 -5.56
CA GLN A 181 8.33 22.03 -4.42
C GLN A 181 9.21 20.78 -4.53
N GLU A 182 10.46 20.91 -4.11
CA GLU A 182 11.40 19.79 -4.17
C GLU A 182 11.02 18.69 -3.19
N LYS A 183 11.21 17.46 -3.66
CA LYS A 183 11.13 16.26 -2.82
C LYS A 183 12.50 16.04 -2.18
N ILE A 184 12.49 15.73 -0.90
CA ILE A 184 13.71 15.32 -0.20
C ILE A 184 13.93 13.83 -0.46
N LYS A 185 14.88 13.49 -1.33
CA LYS A 185 15.28 12.10 -1.59
C LYS A 185 16.01 11.51 -0.38
N ILE A 186 16.03 10.18 -0.30
CA ILE A 186 16.85 9.51 0.71
C ILE A 186 18.33 9.69 0.38
N ASP A 187 19.12 10.03 1.39
CA ASP A 187 20.58 10.23 1.23
C ASP A 187 21.35 8.94 1.50
N HIS A 188 21.01 7.89 0.74
CA HIS A 188 21.72 6.60 0.78
C HIS A 188 21.85 6.03 -0.62
N PRO A 189 23.02 5.53 -1.02
CA PRO A 189 23.18 4.80 -2.28
C PRO A 189 22.22 3.62 -2.34
N HIS A 190 21.57 3.44 -3.47
CA HIS A 190 20.61 2.36 -3.64
C HIS A 190 20.63 1.75 -5.04
N LEU A 191 20.31 0.45 -5.10
CA LEU A 191 20.05 -0.29 -6.32
C LEU A 191 18.56 -0.68 -6.34
N ARG A 192 17.89 -0.44 -7.46
CA ARG A 192 16.46 -0.72 -7.62
C ARG A 192 16.23 -1.76 -8.71
N PHE A 193 15.59 -2.86 -8.34
CA PHE A 193 15.27 -3.97 -9.21
C PHE A 193 13.76 -4.13 -9.33
N GLY A 194 13.28 -4.23 -10.56
CA GLY A 194 11.89 -4.55 -10.87
C GLY A 194 11.76 -5.98 -11.40
N ILE A 195 10.88 -6.78 -10.82
CA ILE A 195 10.57 -8.11 -11.36
C ILE A 195 9.50 -7.99 -12.43
N LYS A 196 9.82 -8.44 -13.63
CA LYS A 196 8.91 -8.42 -14.79
C LYS A 196 8.54 -9.86 -15.19
N TRP A 197 7.26 -10.07 -15.39
CA TRP A 197 6.68 -11.29 -15.94
C TRP A 197 5.93 -10.98 -17.24
N ASN A 198 5.76 -11.96 -18.11
CA ASN A 198 4.73 -11.83 -19.12
C ASN A 198 3.34 -11.87 -18.44
N ARG A 199 2.34 -11.29 -19.10
CA ARG A 199 1.05 -11.05 -18.49
C ARG A 199 0.32 -12.34 -18.12
N GLN A 200 0.39 -13.36 -18.98
CA GLN A 200 -0.32 -14.61 -18.76
C GLN A 200 0.29 -15.38 -17.59
N ASP A 201 1.60 -15.56 -17.56
CA ASP A 201 2.29 -16.26 -16.47
C ASP A 201 2.04 -15.59 -15.12
N LEU A 202 2.03 -14.25 -15.09
CA LEU A 202 1.71 -13.52 -13.85
C LEU A 202 0.26 -13.80 -13.41
N TYR A 203 -0.67 -13.85 -14.34
CA TYR A 203 -2.08 -14.14 -14.04
C TYR A 203 -2.27 -15.54 -13.49
N ASP A 204 -1.59 -16.52 -14.07
CA ASP A 204 -1.64 -17.90 -13.60
C ASP A 204 -1.05 -18.03 -12.20
N ARG A 205 0.08 -17.38 -11.93
CA ARG A 205 0.67 -17.32 -10.60
C ARG A 205 -0.23 -16.64 -9.57
N ILE A 206 -0.91 -15.55 -9.94
CA ILE A 206 -1.88 -14.87 -9.07
C ILE A 206 -3.06 -15.80 -8.75
N ASN A 207 -3.60 -16.50 -9.76
CA ASN A 207 -4.71 -17.41 -9.55
C ASN A 207 -4.33 -18.59 -8.65
N THR A 208 -3.16 -19.19 -8.89
CA THR A 208 -2.62 -20.28 -8.06
C THR A 208 -2.47 -19.83 -6.61
N ARG A 209 -1.86 -18.65 -6.38
CA ARG A 209 -1.70 -18.10 -5.03
C ARG A 209 -3.01 -17.87 -4.30
N VAL A 210 -4.06 -17.40 -4.99
CA VAL A 210 -5.38 -17.25 -4.36
C VAL A 210 -5.91 -18.60 -3.92
N ASN A 211 -5.75 -19.67 -4.73
CA ASN A 211 -6.17 -21.02 -4.35
C ASN A 211 -5.35 -21.54 -3.14
N GLU A 212 -4.05 -21.27 -3.10
CA GLU A 212 -3.19 -21.57 -1.94
C GLU A 212 -3.70 -20.89 -0.67
N MET A 213 -4.01 -19.58 -0.73
CA MET A 213 -4.58 -18.84 0.41
C MET A 213 -5.91 -19.45 0.90
N ILE A 214 -6.76 -19.91 0.01
CA ILE A 214 -8.01 -20.60 0.38
C ILE A 214 -7.71 -21.90 1.14
N ASN A 215 -6.75 -22.69 0.64
CA ASN A 215 -6.35 -23.94 1.29
C ASN A 215 -5.66 -23.72 2.63
N GLU A 216 -4.97 -22.60 2.81
CA GLU A 216 -4.33 -22.16 4.05
C GLU A 216 -5.32 -21.63 5.09
N GLY A 217 -6.61 -21.48 4.74
CA GLY A 217 -7.67 -21.08 5.67
C GLY A 217 -8.05 -19.59 5.60
N LEU A 218 -7.90 -18.94 4.46
CA LEU A 218 -8.28 -17.53 4.28
C LEU A 218 -9.73 -17.26 4.71
N LEU A 219 -10.67 -18.18 4.46
CA LEU A 219 -12.06 -18.00 4.89
C LEU A 219 -12.20 -17.87 6.41
N ASP A 220 -11.44 -18.66 7.17
CA ASP A 220 -11.51 -18.62 8.64
C ASP A 220 -10.82 -17.39 9.19
N GLU A 221 -9.71 -16.95 8.58
CA GLU A 221 -9.11 -15.66 8.89
C GLU A 221 -10.14 -14.53 8.68
N VAL A 222 -10.82 -14.50 7.55
CA VAL A 222 -11.81 -13.48 7.21
C VAL A 222 -13.00 -13.47 8.15
N LYS A 223 -13.50 -14.64 8.59
CA LYS A 223 -14.60 -14.74 9.58
C LYS A 223 -14.26 -14.09 10.93
N SER A 224 -12.99 -14.06 11.29
CA SER A 224 -12.52 -13.45 12.53
C SER A 224 -12.46 -11.91 12.49
N LEU A 225 -12.61 -11.31 11.30
CA LEU A 225 -12.38 -9.89 11.07
C LEU A 225 -13.67 -9.05 11.07
N PRO A 226 -13.61 -7.79 11.52
CA PRO A 226 -14.76 -6.87 11.50
C PRO A 226 -14.96 -6.25 10.09
N LEU A 227 -15.30 -7.07 9.09
CA LEU A 227 -15.34 -6.69 7.66
C LEU A 227 -16.12 -5.40 7.39
N LYS A 228 -17.30 -5.24 8.00
CA LYS A 228 -18.17 -4.07 7.78
C LYS A 228 -17.73 -2.81 8.51
N LYS A 229 -16.99 -2.95 9.58
CA LYS A 229 -16.66 -1.85 10.49
C LYS A 229 -15.28 -1.26 10.25
N ASN A 230 -14.47 -1.90 9.40
CA ASN A 230 -13.11 -1.48 9.17
C ASN A 230 -12.86 -1.12 7.69
N ILE A 231 -12.65 0.17 7.45
CA ILE A 231 -12.45 0.71 6.10
C ILE A 231 -11.17 0.18 5.42
N LEU A 232 -10.15 -0.19 6.19
CA LEU A 232 -8.93 -0.80 5.67
C LEU A 232 -9.25 -2.14 5.01
N ILE A 233 -10.01 -3.00 5.73
CA ILE A 233 -10.41 -4.32 5.25
C ILE A 233 -11.30 -4.18 4.01
N GLN A 234 -12.27 -3.27 4.04
CA GLN A 234 -13.17 -2.98 2.91
C GLN A 234 -12.44 -2.52 1.63
N ASN A 235 -11.22 -2.03 1.77
CA ASN A 235 -10.38 -1.60 0.64
C ASN A 235 -9.23 -2.58 0.35
N THR A 236 -9.18 -3.75 1.00
CA THR A 236 -8.13 -4.74 0.81
C THR A 236 -8.62 -5.89 -0.07
N VAL A 237 -7.96 -6.07 -1.22
CA VAL A 237 -8.22 -7.22 -2.11
C VAL A 237 -7.87 -8.51 -1.37
N GLY A 238 -8.72 -9.52 -1.53
CA GLY A 238 -8.64 -10.78 -0.80
C GLY A 238 -9.52 -10.82 0.45
N TYR A 239 -9.97 -9.65 0.94
CA TYR A 239 -10.87 -9.54 2.09
C TYR A 239 -12.21 -8.88 1.74
N LYS A 240 -12.20 -7.81 0.97
CA LYS A 240 -13.41 -7.04 0.64
C LYS A 240 -14.45 -7.87 -0.13
N GLU A 241 -14.02 -8.84 -0.92
CA GLU A 241 -14.88 -9.68 -1.74
C GLU A 241 -15.80 -10.56 -0.88
N TRP A 242 -15.34 -10.93 0.32
CA TRP A 242 -16.11 -11.76 1.25
C TRP A 242 -17.34 -11.03 1.83
N ILE A 243 -17.41 -9.70 1.75
CA ILE A 243 -18.59 -8.96 2.17
C ILE A 243 -19.80 -9.41 1.35
N SER A 244 -19.66 -9.56 0.03
CA SER A 244 -20.75 -10.05 -0.83
C SER A 244 -21.09 -11.52 -0.60
N TYR A 245 -20.14 -12.35 -0.22
CA TYR A 245 -20.36 -13.73 0.18
C TYR A 245 -21.25 -13.82 1.43
N PHE A 246 -20.93 -13.07 2.47
CA PHE A 246 -21.67 -13.12 3.73
C PHE A 246 -23.02 -12.40 3.70
N GLU A 247 -23.21 -11.43 2.82
CA GLU A 247 -24.38 -10.54 2.86
C GLU A 247 -25.30 -10.67 1.67
N ASN A 248 -24.74 -10.91 0.49
CA ASN A 248 -25.49 -10.81 -0.75
C ASN A 248 -25.69 -12.18 -1.43
N GLY A 249 -25.37 -13.29 -0.74
CA GLY A 249 -25.55 -14.65 -1.25
C GLY A 249 -24.64 -15.00 -2.45
N MET A 250 -23.50 -14.30 -2.61
CA MET A 250 -22.51 -14.68 -3.60
C MET A 250 -21.99 -16.09 -3.30
N SER A 251 -21.81 -16.94 -4.30
CA SER A 251 -21.26 -18.28 -4.09
C SER A 251 -19.80 -18.23 -3.66
N PHE A 252 -19.32 -19.33 -3.06
CA PHE A 252 -17.91 -19.44 -2.67
C PHE A 252 -17.00 -19.37 -3.90
N GLU A 253 -17.36 -20.07 -4.97
CA GLU A 253 -16.65 -20.10 -6.24
C GLU A 253 -16.59 -18.73 -6.90
N ASP A 254 -17.70 -17.99 -6.93
CA ASP A 254 -17.75 -16.63 -7.48
C ASP A 254 -16.90 -15.66 -6.65
N THR A 255 -16.86 -15.85 -5.34
CA THR A 255 -16.02 -15.04 -4.45
C THR A 255 -14.53 -15.25 -4.76
N ILE A 256 -14.10 -16.50 -4.93
CA ILE A 256 -12.72 -16.82 -5.34
C ILE A 256 -12.40 -16.22 -6.71
N ALA A 257 -13.29 -16.40 -7.69
CA ALA A 257 -13.12 -15.82 -9.02
C ALA A 257 -13.00 -14.28 -8.97
N MET A 258 -13.76 -13.63 -8.09
CA MET A 258 -13.69 -12.18 -7.87
C MET A 258 -12.37 -11.77 -7.23
N ILE A 259 -11.88 -12.50 -6.22
CA ILE A 259 -10.57 -12.25 -5.60
C ILE A 259 -9.47 -12.38 -6.65
N GLN A 260 -9.47 -13.44 -7.46
CA GLN A 260 -8.51 -13.64 -8.54
C GLN A 260 -8.53 -12.47 -9.54
N LYS A 261 -9.74 -12.08 -10.00
CA LYS A 261 -9.93 -10.95 -10.92
C LYS A 261 -9.38 -9.64 -10.34
N ASN A 262 -9.70 -9.33 -9.09
CA ASN A 262 -9.28 -8.10 -8.43
C ASN A 262 -7.77 -8.11 -8.15
N SER A 263 -7.20 -9.26 -7.79
CA SER A 263 -5.75 -9.43 -7.60
C SER A 263 -4.99 -9.21 -8.92
N ARG A 264 -5.51 -9.74 -10.05
CA ARG A 264 -4.93 -9.47 -11.39
C ARG A 264 -5.01 -7.99 -11.76
N ASN A 265 -6.11 -7.31 -11.43
CA ASN A 265 -6.25 -5.87 -11.67
C ASN A 265 -5.29 -5.05 -10.82
N TYR A 266 -5.06 -5.47 -9.58
CA TYR A 266 -4.09 -4.83 -8.69
C TYR A 266 -2.64 -5.06 -9.14
N GLY A 267 -2.34 -6.17 -9.79
CA GLY A 267 -1.02 -6.53 -10.31
C GLY A 267 -0.64 -5.89 -11.66
N LYS A 268 -1.52 -5.08 -12.26
CA LYS A 268 -1.24 -4.32 -13.50
C LYS A 268 -0.40 -3.09 -13.18
#